data_a4e3090bd071024d03681fdd2ccb41bb
#
_entry.id   a4e3090bd071024d03681fdd2ccb41bb
#
_cell.length_a   1.000
_cell.length_b   1.000
_cell.length_c   1.000
_cell.angle_alpha   90.00
_cell.angle_beta   90.00
_cell.angle_gamma   90.00
#
_symmetry.space_group_name_H-M   'P 1'
#
loop_
_entity.id
_entity.type
_entity.pdbx_description
1 polymer ?
#
loop_
_entity_poly.entity_id
_entity_poly.type
_entity_poly.pdbx_seq_one_letter_code
_entity_poly.pdbx_strand_id
1 'polypeptide(L)'
;MRKSLKTIDIISLGCSKNLVDSETLMGLMEANGYACTHDSDDPQGEIVVVNTCGFINDAKEESINTILEFAQAKTEGRIEKLFVMGCLSERYLADLEKEIPEVDGWYGKFNYKQLLKDLEGEQFEACEGHRHITTPKHYAYIKISEGCDRHCAYCAIPLITGKHQSRPMEEILDEVRYLVSQGTKEFNVIAQELTYYGVDIDGQQHIAELIDKMAEIEGVEWIRLHYAYPTHFPWDLLSVMRKHNNICKYLDIALQHISDNMLTRMKRHVTKEETYNLIERIRGEVPDIHLRTTLMVGFPGETQEDFDELIAFTKWARFERMGAFAYSEEEGTYSEQHYEDDVPEDVKQQRLDKLMRVQQRISEEIEAEKVNSIQRVIIDRQEGDYYIGRTQYCSPEVDPEVLIPVTDRWLEIGEFYDVLITDSEEFDIYGITIK
;
A
#
# COMPACT_ATOMS: atom_id res chain seq x y z
N MET A 1 -40.65 -3.20 -18.31
CA MET A 1 -39.90 -4.24 -17.63
C MET A 1 -38.61 -3.58 -17.17
N ARG A 2 -38.34 -3.46 -15.86
CA ARG A 2 -36.99 -3.08 -15.39
C ARG A 2 -36.05 -4.22 -15.85
N LYS A 3 -35.04 -3.91 -16.67
CA LYS A 3 -33.92 -4.85 -16.88
C LYS A 3 -33.39 -5.20 -15.48
N SER A 4 -33.24 -6.47 -15.16
CA SER A 4 -32.46 -6.84 -13.96
C SER A 4 -31.08 -6.22 -14.14
N LEU A 5 -30.59 -5.50 -13.15
CA LEU A 5 -29.20 -5.05 -13.13
C LEU A 5 -28.33 -6.31 -13.20
N LYS A 6 -27.37 -6.33 -14.11
CA LYS A 6 -26.34 -7.37 -14.13
C LYS A 6 -25.48 -7.18 -12.89
N THR A 7 -25.15 -8.26 -12.22
CA THR A 7 -24.30 -8.24 -11.02
C THR A 7 -22.86 -8.59 -11.38
N ILE A 8 -21.92 -7.84 -10.79
CA ILE A 8 -20.48 -8.07 -10.91
C ILE A 8 -19.88 -8.16 -9.53
N ASP A 9 -19.13 -9.23 -9.29
CA ASP A 9 -18.25 -9.35 -8.12
C ASP A 9 -16.81 -9.06 -8.52
N ILE A 10 -16.17 -8.12 -7.82
CA ILE A 10 -14.76 -7.76 -8.03
C ILE A 10 -13.95 -8.23 -6.85
N ILE A 11 -13.02 -9.14 -7.12
CA ILE A 11 -12.10 -9.71 -6.14
C ILE A 11 -10.75 -9.01 -6.29
N SER A 12 -10.30 -8.34 -5.22
CA SER A 12 -9.07 -7.55 -5.24
C SER A 12 -7.97 -8.24 -4.44
N LEU A 13 -6.92 -8.65 -5.12
CA LEU A 13 -5.77 -9.30 -4.50
C LEU A 13 -4.57 -8.34 -4.44
N GLY A 14 -3.77 -8.48 -3.38
CA GLY A 14 -2.50 -7.79 -3.23
C GLY A 14 -2.57 -6.46 -2.48
N CYS A 15 -2.18 -5.35 -3.09
CA CYS A 15 -1.88 -4.10 -2.38
C CYS A 15 -2.93 -3.00 -2.60
N SER A 16 -2.84 -1.93 -1.79
CA SER A 16 -3.70 -0.74 -1.89
C SER A 16 -3.75 -0.10 -3.29
N LYS A 17 -2.72 -0.29 -4.12
CA LYS A 17 -2.72 0.21 -5.50
C LYS A 17 -3.69 -0.59 -6.37
N ASN A 18 -3.71 -1.93 -6.20
CA ASN A 18 -4.70 -2.79 -6.86
C ASN A 18 -6.12 -2.51 -6.37
N LEU A 19 -6.28 -2.23 -5.07
CA LEU A 19 -7.57 -1.84 -4.51
C LEU A 19 -8.11 -0.58 -5.20
N VAL A 20 -7.29 0.46 -5.36
CA VAL A 20 -7.69 1.69 -6.09
C VAL A 20 -8.08 1.39 -7.54
N ASP A 21 -7.40 0.44 -8.20
CA ASP A 21 -7.75 0.03 -9.57
C ASP A 21 -9.11 -0.68 -9.61
N SER A 22 -9.39 -1.57 -8.64
CA SER A 22 -10.69 -2.23 -8.48
C SER A 22 -11.82 -1.23 -8.20
N GLU A 23 -11.62 -0.31 -7.27
CA GLU A 23 -12.58 0.73 -6.93
C GLU A 23 -12.87 1.65 -8.12
N THR A 24 -11.86 1.94 -8.94
CA THR A 24 -12.03 2.70 -10.19
C THR A 24 -12.87 1.91 -11.20
N LEU A 25 -12.60 0.62 -11.35
CA LEU A 25 -13.39 -0.27 -12.20
C LEU A 25 -14.84 -0.36 -11.72
N MET A 26 -15.07 -0.54 -10.40
CA MET A 26 -16.41 -0.57 -9.82
C MET A 26 -17.20 0.69 -10.14
N GLY A 27 -16.61 1.87 -9.92
CA GLY A 27 -17.26 3.15 -10.24
C GLY A 27 -17.65 3.28 -11.72
N LEU A 28 -16.78 2.80 -12.63
CA LEU A 28 -17.08 2.77 -14.06
C LEU A 28 -18.20 1.76 -14.39
N MET A 29 -18.22 0.59 -13.75
CA MET A 29 -19.26 -0.41 -13.93
C MET A 29 -20.62 0.09 -13.45
N GLU A 30 -20.68 0.71 -12.27
CA GLU A 30 -21.90 1.30 -11.72
C GLU A 30 -22.45 2.41 -12.60
N ALA A 31 -21.59 3.27 -13.13
CA ALA A 31 -21.98 4.30 -14.11
C ALA A 31 -22.58 3.71 -15.39
N ASN A 32 -22.23 2.48 -15.74
CA ASN A 32 -22.78 1.72 -16.87
C ASN A 32 -23.96 0.79 -16.49
N GLY A 33 -24.47 0.90 -15.26
CA GLY A 33 -25.70 0.23 -14.82
C GLY A 33 -25.51 -1.19 -14.31
N TYR A 34 -24.34 -1.52 -13.82
CA TYR A 34 -24.07 -2.77 -13.08
C TYR A 34 -24.31 -2.56 -11.57
N ALA A 35 -24.62 -3.64 -10.86
CA ALA A 35 -24.56 -3.69 -9.41
C ALA A 35 -23.26 -4.40 -9.02
N CYS A 36 -22.36 -3.67 -8.36
CA CYS A 36 -21.05 -4.17 -7.98
C CYS A 36 -21.02 -4.64 -6.52
N THR A 37 -20.34 -5.76 -6.26
CA THR A 37 -19.91 -6.22 -4.94
C THR A 37 -18.38 -6.34 -4.92
N HIS A 38 -17.78 -6.32 -3.74
CA HIS A 38 -16.34 -6.38 -3.57
C HIS A 38 -15.98 -7.44 -2.53
N ASP A 39 -14.99 -8.29 -2.88
CA ASP A 39 -14.43 -9.36 -2.03
C ASP A 39 -15.52 -10.18 -1.31
N SER A 40 -16.54 -10.60 -2.06
CA SER A 40 -17.61 -11.44 -1.52
C SER A 40 -17.11 -12.88 -1.27
N ASP A 41 -17.35 -13.40 -0.08
CA ASP A 41 -17.04 -14.80 0.29
C ASP A 41 -17.85 -15.83 -0.54
N ASP A 42 -19.02 -15.43 -1.04
CA ASP A 42 -19.87 -16.25 -1.90
C ASP A 42 -20.41 -15.39 -3.05
N PRO A 43 -19.64 -15.20 -4.11
CA PRO A 43 -20.04 -14.37 -5.24
C PRO A 43 -21.37 -14.82 -5.83
N GLN A 44 -22.35 -13.92 -5.76
CA GLN A 44 -23.70 -14.10 -6.34
C GLN A 44 -23.83 -13.44 -7.71
N GLY A 45 -22.72 -12.84 -8.19
CA GLY A 45 -22.68 -12.13 -9.46
C GLY A 45 -22.73 -13.06 -10.66
N GLU A 46 -23.40 -12.62 -11.73
CA GLU A 46 -23.33 -13.29 -13.03
C GLU A 46 -21.90 -13.24 -13.60
N ILE A 47 -21.15 -12.21 -13.20
CA ILE A 47 -19.80 -11.90 -13.70
C ILE A 47 -18.86 -11.76 -12.50
N VAL A 48 -17.70 -12.39 -12.58
CA VAL A 48 -16.60 -12.22 -11.61
C VAL A 48 -15.39 -11.62 -12.33
N VAL A 49 -14.77 -10.61 -11.70
CA VAL A 49 -13.51 -10.01 -12.16
C VAL A 49 -12.48 -10.18 -11.05
N VAL A 50 -11.39 -10.90 -11.31
CA VAL A 50 -10.26 -11.05 -10.37
C VAL A 50 -9.15 -10.08 -10.75
N ASN A 51 -8.89 -9.11 -9.87
CA ASN A 51 -7.76 -8.18 -9.98
C ASN A 51 -6.56 -8.75 -9.22
N THR A 52 -5.58 -9.23 -9.94
CA THR A 52 -4.51 -10.10 -9.47
C THR A 52 -3.24 -9.35 -9.03
N CYS A 53 -2.51 -9.93 -8.09
CA CYS A 53 -1.15 -9.52 -7.71
C CYS A 53 -0.10 -10.42 -8.39
N GLY A 54 0.98 -9.83 -8.90
CA GLY A 54 2.07 -10.55 -9.59
C GLY A 54 3.46 -10.15 -9.09
N PHE A 55 3.55 -9.60 -7.86
CA PHE A 55 4.78 -8.99 -7.37
C PHE A 55 5.71 -9.99 -6.68
N ILE A 56 5.19 -10.79 -5.75
CA ILE A 56 5.96 -11.81 -5.01
C ILE A 56 5.33 -13.19 -5.19
N ASN A 57 6.10 -14.27 -4.94
CA ASN A 57 5.65 -15.63 -5.21
C ASN A 57 4.37 -15.99 -4.47
N ASP A 58 4.25 -15.70 -3.18
CA ASP A 58 3.05 -15.99 -2.39
C ASP A 58 1.80 -15.32 -2.96
N ALA A 59 1.91 -14.05 -3.38
CA ALA A 59 0.81 -13.32 -3.99
C ALA A 59 0.46 -13.82 -5.42
N LYS A 60 1.45 -14.35 -6.14
CA LYS A 60 1.20 -15.04 -7.43
C LYS A 60 0.44 -16.34 -7.21
N GLU A 61 0.84 -17.14 -6.22
CA GLU A 61 0.17 -18.40 -5.85
C GLU A 61 -1.27 -18.13 -5.40
N GLU A 62 -1.49 -17.16 -4.51
CA GLU A 62 -2.82 -16.73 -4.10
C GLU A 62 -3.68 -16.34 -5.31
N SER A 63 -3.14 -15.51 -6.21
CA SER A 63 -3.85 -15.07 -7.41
C SER A 63 -4.23 -16.23 -8.32
N ILE A 64 -3.32 -17.18 -8.56
CA ILE A 64 -3.58 -18.37 -9.38
C ILE A 64 -4.65 -19.25 -8.72
N ASN A 65 -4.54 -19.52 -7.42
CA ASN A 65 -5.51 -20.33 -6.69
C ASN A 65 -6.92 -19.72 -6.73
N THR A 66 -7.02 -18.40 -6.55
CA THR A 66 -8.29 -17.67 -6.65
C THR A 66 -8.89 -17.77 -8.07
N ILE A 67 -8.07 -17.63 -9.12
CA ILE A 67 -8.54 -17.76 -10.50
C ILE A 67 -9.06 -19.19 -10.74
N LEU A 68 -8.36 -20.22 -10.28
CA LEU A 68 -8.76 -21.62 -10.43
C LEU A 68 -10.06 -21.93 -9.69
N GLU A 69 -10.26 -21.36 -8.51
CA GLU A 69 -11.52 -21.48 -7.75
C GLU A 69 -12.71 -20.93 -8.55
N PHE A 70 -12.58 -19.73 -9.13
CA PHE A 70 -13.63 -19.15 -9.97
C PHE A 70 -13.79 -19.84 -11.33
N ALA A 71 -12.72 -20.39 -11.90
CA ALA A 71 -12.80 -21.22 -13.10
C ALA A 71 -13.65 -22.50 -12.83
N GLN A 72 -13.45 -23.10 -11.66
CA GLN A 72 -14.30 -24.22 -11.21
C GLN A 72 -15.74 -23.75 -10.98
N ALA A 73 -15.97 -22.62 -10.31
CA ALA A 73 -17.30 -22.05 -10.09
C ALA A 73 -18.07 -21.83 -11.40
N LYS A 74 -17.36 -21.36 -12.44
CA LYS A 74 -17.92 -21.20 -13.78
C LYS A 74 -18.29 -22.52 -14.41
N THR A 75 -17.42 -23.52 -14.32
CA THR A 75 -17.69 -24.89 -14.86
C THR A 75 -18.90 -25.55 -14.18
N GLU A 76 -19.09 -25.27 -12.90
CA GLU A 76 -20.26 -25.73 -12.11
C GLU A 76 -21.54 -24.91 -12.37
N GLY A 77 -21.44 -23.80 -13.14
CA GLY A 77 -22.57 -22.93 -13.49
C GLY A 77 -23.02 -22.02 -12.34
N ARG A 78 -22.15 -21.78 -11.35
CA ARG A 78 -22.39 -20.80 -10.26
C ARG A 78 -22.19 -19.37 -10.71
N ILE A 79 -21.29 -19.13 -11.66
CA ILE A 79 -21.08 -17.84 -12.34
C ILE A 79 -21.16 -18.03 -13.84
N GLU A 80 -21.52 -16.98 -14.60
CA GLU A 80 -21.62 -17.03 -16.05
C GLU A 80 -20.32 -16.69 -16.74
N LYS A 81 -19.60 -15.66 -16.23
CA LYS A 81 -18.36 -15.13 -16.83
C LYS A 81 -17.29 -14.90 -15.79
N LEU A 82 -16.06 -15.19 -16.19
CA LEU A 82 -14.85 -14.94 -15.40
C LEU A 82 -13.87 -14.09 -16.22
N PHE A 83 -13.48 -12.95 -15.67
CA PHE A 83 -12.46 -12.06 -16.22
C PHE A 83 -11.30 -11.92 -15.25
N VAL A 84 -10.09 -11.77 -15.78
CA VAL A 84 -8.88 -11.59 -14.97
C VAL A 84 -8.13 -10.36 -15.44
N MET A 85 -7.69 -9.55 -14.49
CA MET A 85 -6.87 -8.36 -14.74
C MET A 85 -5.77 -8.20 -13.68
N GLY A 86 -4.94 -7.19 -13.82
CA GLY A 86 -3.98 -6.81 -12.79
C GLY A 86 -2.54 -7.21 -13.08
N CYS A 87 -1.71 -7.23 -12.02
CA CYS A 87 -0.26 -7.35 -12.14
C CYS A 87 0.21 -8.73 -12.63
N LEU A 88 -0.43 -9.81 -12.18
CA LEU A 88 -0.10 -11.16 -12.64
C LEU A 88 -0.46 -11.33 -14.11
N SER A 89 -1.67 -10.93 -14.48
CA SER A 89 -2.15 -10.97 -15.85
C SER A 89 -1.27 -10.13 -16.78
N GLU A 90 -0.85 -8.93 -16.39
CA GLU A 90 0.08 -8.11 -17.19
C GLU A 90 1.39 -8.84 -17.51
N ARG A 91 1.91 -9.58 -16.53
CA ARG A 91 3.22 -10.21 -16.61
C ARG A 91 3.21 -11.54 -17.36
N TYR A 92 2.16 -12.34 -17.20
CA TYR A 92 2.10 -13.74 -17.64
C TYR A 92 0.91 -14.05 -18.56
N LEU A 93 0.30 -13.05 -19.18
CA LEU A 93 -0.93 -13.17 -19.98
C LEU A 93 -0.88 -14.35 -20.97
N ALA A 94 0.18 -14.46 -21.76
CA ALA A 94 0.28 -15.45 -22.83
C ALA A 94 0.36 -16.91 -22.32
N ASP A 95 0.86 -17.12 -21.11
CA ASP A 95 0.96 -18.44 -20.50
C ASP A 95 -0.34 -18.79 -19.76
N LEU A 96 -0.87 -17.86 -18.99
CA LEU A 96 -2.11 -18.04 -18.22
C LEU A 96 -3.32 -18.30 -19.14
N GLU A 97 -3.42 -17.60 -20.29
CA GLU A 97 -4.49 -17.79 -21.27
C GLU A 97 -4.53 -19.23 -21.84
N LYS A 98 -3.36 -19.86 -21.96
CA LYS A 98 -3.27 -21.26 -22.44
C LYS A 98 -3.60 -22.28 -21.35
N GLU A 99 -3.16 -21.99 -20.12
CA GLU A 99 -3.26 -22.92 -19.00
C GLU A 99 -4.65 -22.90 -18.35
N ILE A 100 -5.38 -21.77 -18.41
CA ILE A 100 -6.71 -21.61 -17.79
C ILE A 100 -7.71 -21.11 -18.86
N PRO A 101 -8.15 -21.98 -19.78
CA PRO A 101 -9.04 -21.61 -20.88
C PRO A 101 -10.49 -21.30 -20.43
N GLU A 102 -10.83 -21.53 -19.18
CA GLU A 102 -12.15 -21.22 -18.59
C GLU A 102 -12.37 -19.72 -18.42
N VAL A 103 -11.31 -18.91 -18.40
CA VAL A 103 -11.38 -17.45 -18.29
C VAL A 103 -11.87 -16.86 -19.62
N ASP A 104 -12.91 -16.01 -19.57
CA ASP A 104 -13.52 -15.41 -20.77
C ASP A 104 -12.67 -14.28 -21.36
N GLY A 105 -11.84 -13.64 -20.55
CA GLY A 105 -10.93 -12.57 -21.01
C GLY A 105 -9.86 -12.23 -20.01
N TRP A 106 -8.67 -12.01 -20.54
CA TRP A 106 -7.48 -11.63 -19.80
C TRP A 106 -7.10 -10.19 -20.15
N TYR A 107 -6.90 -9.36 -19.13
CA TYR A 107 -6.55 -7.95 -19.29
C TYR A 107 -5.32 -7.62 -18.47
N GLY A 108 -4.44 -6.78 -19.03
CA GLY A 108 -3.35 -6.21 -18.29
C GLY A 108 -3.82 -5.19 -17.26
N LYS A 109 -2.90 -4.71 -16.44
CA LYS A 109 -3.19 -3.78 -15.34
C LYS A 109 -3.95 -2.51 -15.78
N PHE A 110 -3.71 -2.03 -17.00
CA PHE A 110 -4.26 -0.76 -17.51
C PHE A 110 -5.42 -0.94 -18.50
N ASN A 111 -5.85 -2.19 -18.75
CA ASN A 111 -6.78 -2.49 -19.83
C ASN A 111 -8.24 -2.63 -19.35
N TYR A 112 -8.59 -2.09 -18.17
CA TYR A 112 -9.97 -2.13 -17.66
C TYR A 112 -10.99 -1.46 -18.60
N LYS A 113 -10.59 -0.43 -19.38
CA LYS A 113 -11.44 0.15 -20.42
C LYS A 113 -11.77 -0.84 -21.55
N GLN A 114 -10.85 -1.76 -21.86
CA GLN A 114 -11.11 -2.81 -22.84
C GLN A 114 -12.06 -3.86 -22.28
N LEU A 115 -11.90 -4.26 -21.03
CA LEU A 115 -12.84 -5.13 -20.31
C LEU A 115 -14.26 -4.59 -20.38
N LEU A 116 -14.44 -3.30 -20.12
CA LEU A 116 -15.76 -2.64 -20.23
C LEU A 116 -16.32 -2.69 -21.64
N LYS A 117 -15.50 -2.45 -22.67
CA LYS A 117 -15.93 -2.55 -24.09
C LYS A 117 -16.33 -3.95 -24.46
N ASP A 118 -15.65 -4.96 -23.96
CA ASP A 118 -15.94 -6.36 -24.25
C ASP A 118 -17.23 -6.83 -23.55
N LEU A 119 -17.58 -6.19 -22.42
CA LEU A 119 -18.85 -6.43 -21.72
C LEU A 119 -20.06 -5.70 -22.37
N GLU A 120 -19.89 -4.44 -22.75
CA GLU A 120 -20.99 -3.56 -23.19
C GLU A 120 -21.01 -3.28 -24.71
N GLY A 121 -19.98 -3.70 -25.44
CA GLY A 121 -19.85 -3.39 -26.87
C GLY A 121 -19.58 -1.90 -27.10
N GLU A 122 -20.05 -1.38 -28.27
CA GLU A 122 -19.85 0.04 -28.66
C GLU A 122 -20.67 1.05 -27.83
N GLN A 123 -21.52 0.57 -26.91
CA GLN A 123 -22.38 1.42 -26.05
C GLN A 123 -21.69 1.88 -24.75
N PHE A 124 -20.42 1.53 -24.56
CA PHE A 124 -19.66 1.99 -23.42
C PHE A 124 -19.57 3.52 -23.42
N GLU A 125 -20.21 4.15 -22.43
CA GLU A 125 -19.97 5.55 -22.13
C GLU A 125 -18.74 5.65 -21.22
N ALA A 126 -17.70 6.32 -21.70
CA ALA A 126 -16.57 6.71 -20.85
C ALA A 126 -17.08 7.83 -19.91
N CYS A 127 -17.87 7.44 -18.93
CA CYS A 127 -18.22 8.34 -17.85
C CYS A 127 -16.95 8.62 -17.06
N GLU A 128 -16.65 9.88 -16.79
CA GLU A 128 -15.78 10.25 -15.67
C GLU A 128 -16.51 9.84 -14.40
N GLY A 129 -16.47 8.53 -14.11
CA GLY A 129 -17.15 7.95 -12.96
C GLY A 129 -16.35 8.21 -11.71
N HIS A 130 -17.03 8.60 -10.66
CA HIS A 130 -16.42 8.65 -9.34
C HIS A 130 -16.05 7.23 -8.90
N ARG A 131 -14.88 7.08 -8.31
CA ARG A 131 -14.40 5.81 -7.75
C ARG A 131 -15.36 5.32 -6.65
N HIS A 132 -15.73 4.05 -6.68
CA HIS A 132 -16.49 3.39 -5.61
C HIS A 132 -15.53 3.01 -4.48
N ILE A 133 -15.67 3.60 -3.31
CA ILE A 133 -14.78 3.35 -2.16
C ILE A 133 -15.24 2.08 -1.44
N THR A 134 -14.33 1.15 -1.25
CA THR A 134 -14.55 -0.12 -0.54
C THR A 134 -13.98 -0.13 0.87
N THR A 135 -13.03 0.78 1.15
CA THR A 135 -12.56 1.02 2.52
C THR A 135 -13.67 1.64 3.39
N PRO A 136 -13.54 1.60 4.74
CA PRO A 136 -14.38 2.41 5.61
C PRO A 136 -14.43 3.87 5.16
N LYS A 137 -15.60 4.51 5.22
CA LYS A 137 -15.85 5.83 4.63
C LYS A 137 -14.90 6.93 5.07
N HIS A 138 -14.30 6.80 6.25
CA HIS A 138 -13.47 7.84 6.86
C HIS A 138 -12.04 7.87 6.35
N TYR A 139 -11.56 6.86 5.62
CA TYR A 139 -10.27 6.91 4.95
C TYR A 139 -10.32 6.39 3.51
N ALA A 140 -9.39 6.86 2.68
CA ALA A 140 -9.20 6.37 1.33
C ALA A 140 -7.73 6.40 0.94
N TYR A 141 -7.35 5.52 0.01
CA TYR A 141 -6.06 5.57 -0.66
C TYR A 141 -6.13 6.49 -1.88
N ILE A 142 -5.14 7.37 -2.03
CA ILE A 142 -5.00 8.27 -3.19
C ILE A 142 -3.75 7.87 -3.97
N LYS A 143 -3.97 7.24 -5.12
CA LYS A 143 -2.90 6.85 -6.02
C LYS A 143 -2.54 8.03 -6.91
N ILE A 144 -1.30 8.56 -6.75
CA ILE A 144 -0.85 9.79 -7.43
C ILE A 144 -0.05 9.54 -8.69
N SER A 145 0.48 8.33 -8.87
CA SER A 145 1.25 7.93 -10.06
C SER A 145 1.22 6.43 -10.25
N GLU A 146 1.65 5.98 -11.42
CA GLU A 146 1.89 4.59 -11.78
C GLU A 146 3.31 4.41 -12.30
N GLY A 147 3.85 3.18 -12.16
CA GLY A 147 5.17 2.83 -12.65
C GLY A 147 6.31 3.36 -11.79
N CYS A 148 7.54 2.92 -12.12
CA CYS A 148 8.73 3.29 -11.37
C CYS A 148 9.97 3.22 -12.24
N ASP A 149 10.80 4.28 -12.21
CA ASP A 149 12.05 4.38 -12.98
C ASP A 149 13.31 4.05 -12.14
N ARG A 150 13.15 3.50 -10.92
CA ARG A 150 14.29 3.27 -10.01
C ARG A 150 15.15 2.04 -10.35
N HIS A 151 14.66 1.08 -11.07
CA HIS A 151 15.40 -0.11 -11.54
C HIS A 151 16.20 -0.84 -10.43
N CYS A 152 15.64 -0.94 -9.22
CA CYS A 152 16.23 -1.75 -8.15
C CYS A 152 16.41 -3.19 -8.62
N ALA A 153 17.57 -3.81 -8.30
CA ALA A 153 17.98 -5.09 -8.90
C ALA A 153 16.98 -6.24 -8.66
N TYR A 154 16.29 -6.25 -7.54
CA TYR A 154 15.33 -7.28 -7.12
C TYR A 154 13.89 -7.01 -7.56
N CYS A 155 13.60 -5.84 -8.14
CA CYS A 155 12.23 -5.35 -8.26
C CYS A 155 11.63 -5.61 -9.65
N ALA A 156 10.50 -6.31 -9.66
CA ALA A 156 9.72 -6.58 -10.88
C ALA A 156 8.77 -5.45 -11.28
N ILE A 157 8.60 -4.40 -10.48
CA ILE A 157 7.65 -3.31 -10.75
C ILE A 157 7.82 -2.69 -12.15
N PRO A 158 9.02 -2.35 -12.62
CA PRO A 158 9.18 -1.81 -13.98
C PRO A 158 8.74 -2.76 -15.09
N LEU A 159 8.77 -4.08 -14.84
CA LEU A 159 8.32 -5.11 -15.79
C LEU A 159 6.79 -5.21 -15.84
N ILE A 160 6.12 -4.84 -14.74
CA ILE A 160 4.66 -4.93 -14.57
C ILE A 160 3.98 -3.61 -14.95
N THR A 161 4.46 -2.50 -14.39
CA THR A 161 3.77 -1.20 -14.48
C THR A 161 4.45 -0.20 -15.42
N GLY A 162 5.63 -0.58 -15.94
CA GLY A 162 6.40 0.27 -16.86
C GLY A 162 7.01 1.50 -16.20
N LYS A 163 7.20 2.54 -17.01
CA LYS A 163 7.79 3.81 -16.59
C LYS A 163 6.86 4.60 -15.68
N HIS A 164 7.47 5.43 -14.84
CA HIS A 164 6.72 6.34 -13.97
C HIS A 164 5.85 7.30 -14.78
N GLN A 165 4.60 7.43 -14.37
CA GLN A 165 3.60 8.34 -14.94
C GLN A 165 2.81 9.00 -13.81
N SER A 166 2.99 10.29 -13.64
CA SER A 166 2.25 11.10 -12.67
C SER A 166 0.83 11.38 -13.14
N ARG A 167 -0.13 11.29 -12.25
CA ARG A 167 -1.49 11.80 -12.51
C ARG A 167 -1.47 13.32 -12.48
N PRO A 168 -2.29 13.99 -13.30
CA PRO A 168 -2.47 15.44 -13.24
C PRO A 168 -2.87 15.90 -11.82
N MET A 169 -2.21 16.94 -11.32
CA MET A 169 -2.41 17.41 -9.94
C MET A 169 -3.87 17.80 -9.67
N GLU A 170 -4.51 18.52 -10.59
CA GLU A 170 -5.90 18.95 -10.39
C GLU A 170 -6.88 17.77 -10.36
N GLU A 171 -6.64 16.70 -11.12
CA GLU A 171 -7.47 15.48 -11.03
C GLU A 171 -7.37 14.82 -9.66
N ILE A 172 -6.17 14.81 -9.06
CA ILE A 172 -5.97 14.30 -7.70
C ILE A 172 -6.70 15.18 -6.69
N LEU A 173 -6.55 16.49 -6.80
CA LEU A 173 -7.20 17.43 -5.88
C LEU A 173 -8.74 17.38 -6.00
N ASP A 174 -9.27 17.22 -7.20
CA ASP A 174 -10.70 17.06 -7.43
C ASP A 174 -11.24 15.75 -6.84
N GLU A 175 -10.50 14.65 -6.98
CA GLU A 175 -10.81 13.37 -6.32
C GLU A 175 -10.84 13.53 -4.80
N VAL A 176 -9.86 14.20 -4.20
CA VAL A 176 -9.82 14.46 -2.75
C VAL A 176 -11.03 15.30 -2.32
N ARG A 177 -11.36 16.39 -3.03
CA ARG A 177 -12.54 17.22 -2.74
C ARG A 177 -13.84 16.40 -2.80
N TYR A 178 -13.97 15.57 -3.83
CA TYR A 178 -15.11 14.66 -3.96
C TYR A 178 -15.21 13.71 -2.76
N LEU A 179 -14.14 13.03 -2.39
CA LEU A 179 -14.12 12.07 -1.29
C LEU A 179 -14.41 12.75 0.07
N VAL A 180 -13.89 13.96 0.30
CA VAL A 180 -14.27 14.78 1.47
C VAL A 180 -15.78 15.01 1.50
N SER A 181 -16.40 15.32 0.35
CA SER A 181 -17.85 15.51 0.28
C SER A 181 -18.66 14.24 0.60
N GLN A 182 -18.03 13.05 0.47
CA GLN A 182 -18.60 11.76 0.84
C GLN A 182 -18.32 11.36 2.32
N GLY A 183 -17.52 12.16 3.04
CA GLY A 183 -17.22 11.95 4.46
C GLY A 183 -15.83 11.38 4.76
N THR A 184 -14.97 11.27 3.75
CA THR A 184 -13.58 10.83 3.95
C THR A 184 -12.79 11.92 4.66
N LYS A 185 -12.04 11.54 5.68
CA LYS A 185 -11.24 12.42 6.55
C LYS A 185 -9.75 12.16 6.47
N GLU A 186 -9.34 10.91 6.20
CA GLU A 186 -7.95 10.50 6.07
C GLU A 186 -7.63 10.07 4.64
N PHE A 187 -6.51 10.56 4.13
CA PHE A 187 -6.01 10.27 2.78
C PHE A 187 -4.62 9.63 2.85
N ASN A 188 -4.54 8.35 2.48
CA ASN A 188 -3.30 7.61 2.40
C ASN A 188 -2.74 7.76 0.98
N VAL A 189 -1.73 8.62 0.82
CA VAL A 189 -1.13 8.92 -0.49
C VAL A 189 -0.15 7.82 -0.87
N ILE A 190 -0.42 7.16 -1.99
CA ILE A 190 0.32 5.98 -2.46
C ILE A 190 0.82 6.15 -3.90
N ALA A 191 1.95 5.50 -4.18
CA ALA A 191 2.55 5.32 -5.49
C ALA A 191 3.46 4.09 -5.46
N GLN A 192 4.10 3.71 -6.57
CA GLN A 192 5.24 2.79 -6.53
C GLN A 192 6.50 3.51 -6.01
N GLU A 193 6.59 4.81 -6.28
CA GLU A 193 7.61 5.70 -5.75
C GLU A 193 7.04 7.12 -5.59
N LEU A 194 6.75 7.48 -4.34
CA LEU A 194 6.06 8.72 -3.98
C LEU A 194 6.86 9.97 -4.35
N THR A 195 8.18 9.94 -4.06
CA THR A 195 9.03 11.13 -4.14
C THR A 195 9.36 11.56 -5.56
N TYR A 196 9.04 10.71 -6.56
CA TYR A 196 9.30 10.98 -7.97
C TYR A 196 8.13 11.72 -8.68
N TYR A 197 7.03 11.96 -7.97
CA TYR A 197 5.85 12.63 -8.52
C TYR A 197 6.20 13.97 -9.18
N GLY A 198 5.80 14.14 -10.43
CA GLY A 198 6.02 15.34 -11.26
C GLY A 198 7.26 15.29 -12.17
N VAL A 199 8.25 14.44 -11.87
CA VAL A 199 9.52 14.40 -12.63
C VAL A 199 9.33 14.05 -14.11
N ASP A 200 8.36 13.22 -14.43
CA ASP A 200 7.99 12.85 -15.80
C ASP A 200 7.29 13.99 -16.57
N ILE A 201 6.76 14.99 -15.87
CA ILE A 201 6.04 16.11 -16.46
C ILE A 201 7.02 17.21 -16.95
N ASP A 202 7.91 17.65 -16.06
CA ASP A 202 8.81 18.78 -16.33
C ASP A 202 10.25 18.64 -15.78
N GLY A 203 10.57 17.46 -15.25
CA GLY A 203 11.88 17.15 -14.67
C GLY A 203 12.04 17.59 -13.21
N GLN A 204 10.98 18.07 -12.55
CA GLN A 204 11.01 18.50 -11.15
C GLN A 204 10.08 17.63 -10.28
N GLN A 205 10.43 17.52 -9.00
CA GLN A 205 9.58 16.86 -8.02
C GLN A 205 8.48 17.84 -7.57
N HIS A 206 7.22 17.44 -7.67
CA HIS A 206 6.04 18.22 -7.27
C HIS A 206 5.29 17.62 -6.08
N ILE A 207 5.85 16.63 -5.41
CA ILE A 207 5.17 15.99 -4.28
C ILE A 207 4.88 16.97 -3.14
N ALA A 208 5.81 17.86 -2.79
CA ALA A 208 5.61 18.83 -1.73
C ALA A 208 4.47 19.81 -2.08
N GLU A 209 4.40 20.29 -3.33
CA GLU A 209 3.33 21.16 -3.80
C GLU A 209 1.96 20.45 -3.76
N LEU A 210 1.89 19.19 -4.21
CA LEU A 210 0.67 18.41 -4.17
C LEU A 210 0.16 18.25 -2.73
N ILE A 211 1.04 17.85 -1.80
CA ILE A 211 0.67 17.63 -0.40
C ILE A 211 0.29 18.94 0.30
N ASP A 212 0.97 20.06 -0.02
CA ASP A 212 0.61 21.39 0.50
C ASP A 212 -0.84 21.77 0.09
N LYS A 213 -1.18 21.62 -1.20
CA LYS A 213 -2.53 21.90 -1.71
C LYS A 213 -3.58 20.93 -1.17
N MET A 214 -3.26 19.63 -1.02
CA MET A 214 -4.18 18.68 -0.40
C MET A 214 -4.50 19.05 1.05
N ALA A 215 -3.49 19.49 1.81
CA ALA A 215 -3.63 19.88 3.21
C ALA A 215 -4.47 21.15 3.41
N GLU A 216 -4.61 21.99 2.38
CA GLU A 216 -5.45 23.20 2.38
C GLU A 216 -6.92 22.92 2.05
N ILE A 217 -7.28 21.71 1.64
CA ILE A 217 -8.69 21.33 1.38
C ILE A 217 -9.44 21.20 2.70
N GLU A 218 -10.50 21.99 2.87
CA GLU A 218 -11.37 21.92 4.05
C GLU A 218 -12.01 20.53 4.19
N GLY A 219 -11.92 19.94 5.38
CA GLY A 219 -12.40 18.58 5.67
C GLY A 219 -11.34 17.48 5.58
N VAL A 220 -10.14 17.77 5.07
CA VAL A 220 -8.99 16.88 5.14
C VAL A 220 -8.39 16.95 6.56
N GLU A 221 -8.56 15.87 7.33
CA GLU A 221 -8.10 15.78 8.72
C GLU A 221 -6.77 15.08 8.88
N TRP A 222 -6.46 14.09 8.01
CA TRP A 222 -5.18 13.41 7.96
C TRP A 222 -4.72 13.12 6.54
N ILE A 223 -3.43 13.38 6.29
CA ILE A 223 -2.70 12.96 5.08
C ILE A 223 -1.53 12.11 5.53
N ARG A 224 -1.41 10.90 5.00
CA ARG A 224 -0.33 9.95 5.31
C ARG A 224 0.46 9.61 4.05
N LEU A 225 1.79 9.55 4.15
CA LEU A 225 2.69 9.40 3.03
C LEU A 225 3.34 8.02 3.01
N HIS A 226 3.18 7.29 1.89
CA HIS A 226 3.67 5.93 1.73
C HIS A 226 4.64 5.80 0.55
N TYR A 227 5.60 4.87 0.66
CA TYR A 227 6.50 4.45 -0.41
C TYR A 227 7.46 5.54 -0.89
N ALA A 228 8.03 6.32 0.04
CA ALA A 228 9.11 7.23 -0.27
C ALA A 228 10.41 6.48 -0.61
N TYR A 229 11.25 7.09 -1.42
CA TYR A 229 12.55 6.56 -1.81
C TYR A 229 13.70 7.40 -1.20
N PRO A 230 14.81 6.79 -0.77
CA PRO A 230 15.86 7.52 -0.05
C PRO A 230 16.69 8.48 -0.92
N THR A 231 16.86 8.16 -2.22
CA THR A 231 17.71 8.95 -3.13
C THR A 231 16.97 10.16 -3.68
N HIS A 232 17.61 11.31 -3.69
CA HIS A 232 17.01 12.58 -4.14
C HIS A 232 15.73 12.91 -3.38
N PHE A 233 15.78 12.77 -2.05
CA PHE A 233 14.63 13.04 -1.19
C PHE A 233 14.17 14.50 -1.31
N PRO A 234 12.87 14.78 -1.49
CA PRO A 234 12.32 16.14 -1.63
C PRO A 234 12.30 16.84 -0.27
N TRP A 235 13.33 17.60 0.06
CA TRP A 235 13.50 18.23 1.36
C TRP A 235 12.44 19.27 1.71
N ASP A 236 11.86 19.92 0.71
CA ASP A 236 10.72 20.83 0.84
C ASP A 236 9.48 20.14 1.42
N LEU A 237 9.29 18.83 1.18
CA LEU A 237 8.23 18.05 1.78
C LEU A 237 8.24 18.11 3.32
N LEU A 238 9.42 18.09 3.95
CA LEU A 238 9.52 18.22 5.41
C LEU A 238 9.04 19.59 5.90
N SER A 239 9.24 20.64 5.11
CA SER A 239 8.72 21.97 5.41
C SER A 239 7.21 22.03 5.34
N VAL A 240 6.61 21.35 4.37
CA VAL A 240 5.16 21.19 4.23
C VAL A 240 4.58 20.38 5.40
N MET A 241 5.24 19.29 5.81
CA MET A 241 4.84 18.49 6.99
C MET A 241 4.85 19.33 8.29
N ARG A 242 5.79 20.27 8.43
CA ARG A 242 5.80 21.18 9.58
C ARG A 242 4.73 22.28 9.50
N LYS A 243 4.39 22.71 8.29
CA LYS A 243 3.41 23.79 8.06
C LYS A 243 1.99 23.36 8.44
N HIS A 244 1.64 22.10 8.18
CA HIS A 244 0.27 21.60 8.31
C HIS A 244 0.13 20.53 9.40
N ASN A 245 -0.78 20.76 10.34
CA ASN A 245 -1.04 19.82 11.44
C ASN A 245 -1.87 18.59 11.02
N ASN A 246 -2.50 18.64 9.86
CA ASN A 246 -3.26 17.53 9.28
C ASN A 246 -2.41 16.62 8.39
N ILE A 247 -1.10 16.86 8.27
CA ILE A 247 -0.18 15.88 7.70
C ILE A 247 0.36 15.04 8.84
N CYS A 248 0.08 13.74 8.80
CA CYS A 248 0.55 12.80 9.80
C CYS A 248 2.09 12.84 9.92
N LYS A 249 2.58 12.87 11.15
CA LYS A 249 4.02 12.70 11.41
C LYS A 249 4.43 11.24 11.19
N TYR A 250 4.29 10.78 9.98
CA TYR A 250 4.51 9.42 9.53
C TYR A 250 5.09 9.44 8.12
N LEU A 251 6.17 8.70 7.91
CA LEU A 251 6.79 8.57 6.59
C LEU A 251 7.26 7.14 6.38
N ASP A 252 6.67 6.47 5.39
CA ASP A 252 7.14 5.17 4.95
C ASP A 252 8.23 5.34 3.89
N ILE A 253 9.45 4.91 4.21
CA ILE A 253 10.63 5.01 3.36
C ILE A 253 11.34 3.67 3.23
N ALA A 254 11.31 3.09 2.04
CA ALA A 254 11.87 1.77 1.77
C ALA A 254 13.40 1.82 1.64
N LEU A 255 14.14 1.51 2.70
CA LEU A 255 15.61 1.55 2.72
C LEU A 255 16.25 0.26 2.18
N GLN A 256 15.65 -0.88 2.44
CA GLN A 256 16.03 -2.23 2.05
C GLN A 256 17.27 -2.77 2.76
N HIS A 257 18.36 -2.04 2.81
CA HIS A 257 19.61 -2.42 3.48
C HIS A 257 20.40 -1.17 3.91
N ILE A 258 21.57 -1.39 4.56
CA ILE A 258 22.47 -0.31 4.98
C ILE A 258 23.91 -0.49 4.53
N SER A 259 24.38 -1.72 4.30
CA SER A 259 25.75 -1.98 3.85
C SER A 259 25.95 -1.44 2.43
N ASP A 260 27.05 -0.73 2.19
CA ASP A 260 27.38 -0.19 0.86
C ASP A 260 27.52 -1.30 -0.20
N ASN A 261 27.98 -2.48 0.20
CA ASN A 261 28.01 -3.66 -0.66
C ASN A 261 26.60 -3.99 -1.14
N MET A 262 25.66 -4.16 -0.23
CA MET A 262 24.27 -4.52 -0.56
C MET A 262 23.55 -3.39 -1.30
N LEU A 263 23.68 -2.15 -0.85
CA LEU A 263 23.06 -1.00 -1.52
C LEU A 263 23.50 -0.87 -2.99
N THR A 264 24.79 -1.13 -3.26
CA THR A 264 25.36 -1.14 -4.62
C THR A 264 24.79 -2.30 -5.44
N ARG A 265 24.80 -3.53 -4.91
CA ARG A 265 24.30 -4.72 -5.61
C ARG A 265 22.80 -4.63 -5.86
N MET A 266 22.04 -4.11 -4.90
CA MET A 266 20.61 -3.84 -5.03
C MET A 266 20.28 -2.65 -5.95
N LYS A 267 21.28 -1.90 -6.44
CA LYS A 267 21.11 -0.68 -7.26
C LYS A 267 20.25 0.39 -6.58
N ARG A 268 20.50 0.64 -5.29
CA ARG A 268 19.75 1.63 -4.53
C ARG A 268 20.20 3.07 -4.77
N HIS A 269 21.37 3.27 -5.36
CA HIS A 269 21.96 4.59 -5.67
C HIS A 269 22.02 5.53 -4.45
N VAL A 270 22.26 4.97 -3.29
CA VAL A 270 22.45 5.66 -2.01
C VAL A 270 23.54 4.92 -1.25
N THR A 271 24.33 5.64 -0.48
CA THR A 271 25.36 5.07 0.39
C THR A 271 24.86 4.92 1.84
N LYS A 272 25.59 4.15 2.63
CA LYS A 272 25.41 4.03 4.07
C LYS A 272 25.42 5.41 4.74
N GLU A 273 26.41 6.24 4.47
CA GLU A 273 26.55 7.58 5.05
C GLU A 273 25.35 8.49 4.68
N GLU A 274 24.94 8.48 3.42
CA GLU A 274 23.78 9.24 2.96
C GLU A 274 22.49 8.78 3.65
N THR A 275 22.34 7.49 3.91
CA THR A 275 21.18 6.91 4.59
C THR A 275 21.13 7.35 6.06
N TYR A 276 22.25 7.33 6.79
CA TYR A 276 22.32 7.85 8.15
C TYR A 276 21.96 9.34 8.19
N ASN A 277 22.56 10.14 7.32
CA ASN A 277 22.30 11.57 7.21
C ASN A 277 20.84 11.89 6.87
N LEU A 278 20.21 11.08 6.00
CA LEU A 278 18.81 11.20 5.65
C LEU A 278 17.91 11.05 6.88
N ILE A 279 18.10 9.99 7.67
CA ILE A 279 17.30 9.71 8.86
C ILE A 279 17.50 10.79 9.94
N GLU A 280 18.75 11.16 10.22
CA GLU A 280 19.07 12.22 11.18
C GLU A 280 18.41 13.55 10.79
N ARG A 281 18.48 13.90 9.50
CA ARG A 281 17.90 15.15 9.02
C ARG A 281 16.36 15.11 9.07
N ILE A 282 15.72 14.01 8.66
CA ILE A 282 14.26 13.89 8.73
C ILE A 282 13.80 14.07 10.19
N ARG A 283 14.40 13.36 11.15
CA ARG A 283 14.06 13.46 12.57
C ARG A 283 14.40 14.83 13.18
N GLY A 284 15.48 15.45 12.73
CA GLY A 284 15.86 16.79 13.16
C GLY A 284 14.90 17.88 12.66
N GLU A 285 14.38 17.73 11.44
CA GLU A 285 13.46 18.71 10.85
C GLU A 285 12.00 18.49 11.24
N VAL A 286 11.56 17.24 11.44
CA VAL A 286 10.19 16.90 11.88
C VAL A 286 10.28 16.12 13.18
N PRO A 287 10.29 16.80 14.34
CA PRO A 287 10.30 16.12 15.64
C PRO A 287 9.10 15.20 15.80
N ASP A 288 9.30 14.09 16.49
CA ASP A 288 8.31 13.02 16.73
C ASP A 288 7.78 12.33 15.47
N ILE A 289 8.50 12.42 14.34
CA ILE A 289 8.12 11.66 13.15
C ILE A 289 8.35 10.18 13.38
N HIS A 290 7.34 9.37 13.07
CA HIS A 290 7.45 7.93 12.99
C HIS A 290 7.92 7.51 11.61
N LEU A 291 9.05 6.82 11.55
CA LEU A 291 9.59 6.26 10.32
C LEU A 291 9.18 4.80 10.19
N ARG A 292 8.51 4.50 9.11
CA ARG A 292 8.30 3.14 8.66
C ARG A 292 9.35 2.80 7.61
N THR A 293 9.88 1.58 7.67
CA THR A 293 10.81 1.08 6.65
C THR A 293 10.55 -0.38 6.31
N THR A 294 11.07 -0.78 5.17
CA THR A 294 11.18 -2.17 4.75
C THR A 294 12.64 -2.52 4.58
N LEU A 295 13.08 -3.63 5.17
CA LEU A 295 14.43 -4.17 5.03
C LEU A 295 14.38 -5.56 4.38
N MET A 296 15.47 -5.93 3.72
CA MET A 296 15.62 -7.21 3.04
C MET A 296 16.90 -7.89 3.51
N VAL A 297 16.82 -9.19 3.82
CA VAL A 297 17.95 -10.02 4.21
C VAL A 297 18.17 -11.13 3.20
N GLY A 298 19.39 -11.65 3.11
CA GLY A 298 19.71 -12.78 2.24
C GLY A 298 19.74 -12.44 0.75
N PHE A 299 19.90 -11.18 0.39
CA PHE A 299 20.12 -10.81 -1.01
C PHE A 299 21.44 -11.41 -1.52
N PRO A 300 21.54 -11.86 -2.80
CA PRO A 300 22.74 -12.48 -3.36
C PRO A 300 24.04 -11.75 -3.02
N GLY A 301 24.99 -12.44 -2.41
CA GLY A 301 26.26 -11.90 -1.96
C GLY A 301 26.25 -11.18 -0.62
N GLU A 302 25.16 -11.27 0.16
CA GLU A 302 25.10 -10.73 1.52
C GLU A 302 25.98 -11.53 2.47
N THR A 303 27.05 -10.89 2.97
CA THR A 303 27.96 -11.49 3.94
C THR A 303 27.44 -11.41 5.37
N GLN A 304 28.12 -12.05 6.31
CA GLN A 304 27.79 -11.92 7.74
C GLN A 304 28.07 -10.49 8.23
N GLU A 305 29.10 -9.86 7.73
CA GLU A 305 29.45 -8.47 8.05
C GLU A 305 28.37 -7.50 7.59
N ASP A 306 27.84 -7.67 6.36
CA ASP A 306 26.72 -6.87 5.84
C ASP A 306 25.49 -6.99 6.73
N PHE A 307 25.15 -8.20 7.16
CA PHE A 307 24.02 -8.45 8.04
C PHE A 307 24.24 -7.89 9.46
N ASP A 308 25.46 -7.99 10.01
CA ASP A 308 25.76 -7.41 11.32
C ASP A 308 25.71 -5.87 11.29
N GLU A 309 26.08 -5.24 10.16
CA GLU A 309 25.84 -3.80 9.92
C GLU A 309 24.36 -3.47 9.90
N LEU A 310 23.52 -4.29 9.24
CA LEU A 310 22.07 -4.10 9.19
C LEU A 310 21.44 -4.15 10.59
N ILE A 311 21.86 -5.12 11.41
CA ILE A 311 21.42 -5.22 12.82
C ILE A 311 21.85 -3.99 13.65
N ALA A 312 23.09 -3.53 13.47
CA ALA A 312 23.60 -2.34 14.16
C ALA A 312 22.82 -1.08 13.76
N PHE A 313 22.55 -0.94 12.48
CA PHE A 313 21.75 0.15 11.91
C PHE A 313 20.32 0.15 12.46
N THR A 314 19.64 -1.00 12.47
CA THR A 314 18.26 -1.13 13.00
C THR A 314 18.19 -0.68 14.45
N LYS A 315 19.18 -1.08 15.28
CA LYS A 315 19.27 -0.66 16.68
C LYS A 315 19.52 0.83 16.84
N TRP A 316 20.33 1.43 15.97
CA TRP A 316 20.61 2.86 15.99
C TRP A 316 19.41 3.67 15.49
N ALA A 317 18.81 3.24 14.36
CA ALA A 317 17.71 3.96 13.75
C ALA A 317 16.42 3.90 14.59
N ARG A 318 16.21 2.82 15.35
CA ARG A 318 15.01 2.62 16.19
C ARG A 318 13.74 2.97 15.40
N PHE A 319 13.53 2.31 14.26
CA PHE A 319 12.34 2.52 13.46
C PHE A 319 11.09 2.23 14.29
N GLU A 320 10.14 3.13 14.24
CA GLU A 320 8.85 2.97 14.91
C GLU A 320 8.04 1.84 14.25
N ARG A 321 8.21 1.68 12.94
CA ARG A 321 7.58 0.60 12.17
C ARG A 321 8.60 0.00 11.20
N MET A 322 8.72 -1.31 11.17
CA MET A 322 9.61 -1.99 10.24
C MET A 322 9.04 -3.34 9.83
N GLY A 323 8.93 -3.55 8.53
CA GLY A 323 8.78 -4.87 7.93
C GLY A 323 10.11 -5.38 7.39
N ALA A 324 10.33 -6.69 7.42
CA ALA A 324 11.48 -7.31 6.79
C ALA A 324 11.08 -8.54 5.98
N PHE A 325 11.84 -8.82 4.92
CA PHE A 325 11.63 -9.97 4.04
C PHE A 325 12.95 -10.69 3.79
N ALA A 326 12.88 -12.02 3.69
CA ALA A 326 13.94 -12.79 3.05
C ALA A 326 13.89 -12.52 1.54
N TYR A 327 15.07 -12.42 0.90
CA TYR A 327 15.14 -12.30 -0.54
C TYR A 327 14.50 -13.52 -1.20
N SER A 328 13.63 -13.28 -2.14
CA SER A 328 13.05 -14.26 -3.06
C SER A 328 13.38 -13.83 -4.49
N GLU A 329 13.91 -14.75 -5.28
CA GLU A 329 14.26 -14.49 -6.67
C GLU A 329 12.99 -14.27 -7.50
N GLU A 330 12.98 -13.17 -8.27
CA GLU A 330 11.90 -12.81 -9.16
C GLU A 330 12.35 -12.82 -10.62
N GLU A 331 11.65 -13.60 -11.43
CA GLU A 331 11.93 -13.79 -12.85
C GLU A 331 11.99 -12.46 -13.61
N GLY A 332 12.95 -12.34 -14.53
CA GLY A 332 13.15 -11.16 -15.37
C GLY A 332 13.78 -9.96 -14.67
N THR A 333 14.03 -10.03 -13.36
CA THR A 333 14.71 -8.97 -12.63
C THR A 333 16.21 -8.95 -12.92
N TYR A 334 16.86 -7.83 -12.62
CA TYR A 334 18.30 -7.73 -12.81
C TYR A 334 19.06 -8.72 -11.91
N SER A 335 18.59 -8.94 -10.68
CA SER A 335 19.23 -9.87 -9.75
C SER A 335 19.19 -11.30 -10.26
N GLU A 336 18.05 -11.76 -10.74
CA GLU A 336 17.89 -13.10 -11.31
C GLU A 336 18.82 -13.33 -12.51
N GLN A 337 18.97 -12.32 -13.37
CA GLN A 337 19.78 -12.43 -14.58
C GLN A 337 21.30 -12.32 -14.37
N HIS A 338 21.75 -11.73 -13.24
CA HIS A 338 23.15 -11.35 -13.07
C HIS A 338 23.81 -11.85 -11.78
N TYR A 339 23.02 -12.33 -10.82
CA TYR A 339 23.54 -12.84 -9.56
C TYR A 339 23.09 -14.28 -9.36
N GLU A 340 23.93 -15.09 -8.75
CA GLU A 340 23.58 -16.39 -8.23
C GLU A 340 23.00 -16.18 -6.82
N ASP A 341 21.87 -16.82 -6.49
CA ASP A 341 21.31 -16.80 -5.15
C ASP A 341 22.14 -17.73 -4.26
N ASP A 342 23.24 -17.18 -3.75
CA ASP A 342 24.29 -17.88 -3.01
C ASP A 342 24.08 -17.91 -1.49
N VAL A 343 22.99 -17.29 -0.98
CA VAL A 343 22.64 -17.31 0.44
C VAL A 343 21.65 -18.45 0.70
N PRO A 344 22.02 -19.49 1.48
CA PRO A 344 21.12 -20.59 1.78
C PRO A 344 19.82 -20.13 2.46
N GLU A 345 18.71 -20.80 2.15
CA GLU A 345 17.38 -20.42 2.63
C GLU A 345 17.27 -20.44 4.17
N ASP A 346 17.90 -21.40 4.82
CA ASP A 346 17.96 -21.46 6.28
C ASP A 346 18.72 -20.29 6.90
N VAL A 347 19.74 -19.75 6.19
CA VAL A 347 20.48 -18.55 6.60
C VAL A 347 19.62 -17.30 6.42
N LYS A 348 18.90 -17.19 5.29
CA LYS A 348 17.95 -16.10 5.07
C LYS A 348 16.90 -16.04 6.19
N GLN A 349 16.30 -17.19 6.50
CA GLN A 349 15.29 -17.27 7.57
C GLN A 349 15.87 -16.94 8.96
N GLN A 350 17.06 -17.44 9.29
CA GLN A 350 17.74 -17.12 10.56
C GLN A 350 18.04 -15.62 10.68
N ARG A 351 18.45 -14.97 9.58
CA ARG A 351 18.70 -13.53 9.53
C ARG A 351 17.40 -12.74 9.71
N LEU A 352 16.34 -13.16 9.03
CA LEU A 352 15.01 -12.56 9.15
C LEU A 352 14.50 -12.63 10.60
N ASP A 353 14.54 -13.81 11.21
CA ASP A 353 14.10 -14.02 12.58
C ASP A 353 14.91 -13.19 13.58
N LYS A 354 16.23 -13.06 13.36
CA LYS A 354 17.10 -12.25 14.23
C LYS A 354 16.78 -10.75 14.09
N LEU A 355 16.56 -10.28 12.85
CA LEU A 355 16.22 -8.89 12.57
C LEU A 355 14.87 -8.53 13.18
N MET A 356 13.86 -9.38 12.97
CA MET A 356 12.51 -9.15 13.51
C MET A 356 12.47 -9.18 15.04
N ARG A 357 13.25 -10.04 15.69
CA ARG A 357 13.39 -10.01 17.17
C ARG A 357 14.03 -8.71 17.68
N VAL A 358 14.93 -8.09 16.92
CA VAL A 358 15.49 -6.78 17.29
C VAL A 358 14.41 -5.72 17.16
N GLN A 359 13.65 -5.72 16.07
CA GLN A 359 12.58 -4.76 15.86
C GLN A 359 11.44 -4.91 16.86
N GLN A 360 11.05 -6.12 17.21
CA GLN A 360 10.02 -6.40 18.20
C GLN A 360 10.33 -5.71 19.53
N ARG A 361 11.58 -5.82 20.03
CA ARG A 361 12.00 -5.14 21.26
C ARG A 361 11.98 -3.62 21.13
N ILE A 362 12.38 -3.10 19.97
CA ILE A 362 12.32 -1.65 19.70
C ILE A 362 10.87 -1.17 19.70
N SER A 363 9.97 -1.94 19.09
CA SER A 363 8.53 -1.63 19.04
C SER A 363 7.94 -1.62 20.45
N GLU A 364 8.20 -2.66 21.25
CA GLU A 364 7.75 -2.76 22.64
C GLU A 364 8.22 -1.55 23.48
N GLU A 365 9.50 -1.16 23.37
CA GLU A 365 10.03 0.01 24.08
C GLU A 365 9.33 1.31 23.65
N ILE A 366 9.11 1.51 22.34
CA ILE A 366 8.48 2.73 21.78
C ILE A 366 6.99 2.79 22.17
N GLU A 367 6.28 1.67 22.14
CA GLU A 367 4.87 1.64 22.56
C GLU A 367 4.74 1.89 24.07
N ALA A 368 5.64 1.36 24.89
CA ALA A 368 5.68 1.62 26.33
C ALA A 368 5.92 3.12 26.66
N GLU A 369 6.69 3.84 25.85
CA GLU A 369 6.92 5.28 26.01
C GLU A 369 5.62 6.11 25.82
N LYS A 370 4.62 5.58 25.15
CA LYS A 370 3.33 6.24 24.93
C LYS A 370 2.37 6.14 26.13
N VAL A 371 2.61 5.23 27.05
CA VAL A 371 1.75 5.05 28.26
C VAL A 371 1.73 6.35 29.06
N ASN A 372 0.54 6.75 29.51
CA ASN A 372 0.21 8.02 30.14
C ASN A 372 0.25 9.26 29.21
N SER A 373 0.42 9.09 27.90
CA SER A 373 0.23 10.18 26.92
C SER A 373 -1.22 10.25 26.44
N ILE A 374 -1.61 11.43 25.97
CA ILE A 374 -2.90 11.63 25.30
C ILE A 374 -2.62 11.59 23.79
N GLN A 375 -3.35 10.72 23.07
CA GLN A 375 -3.26 10.57 21.64
C GLN A 375 -4.59 10.93 20.98
N ARG A 376 -4.56 11.63 19.84
CA ARG A 376 -5.72 11.80 18.97
C ARG A 376 -5.90 10.52 18.16
N VAL A 377 -7.05 9.87 18.28
CA VAL A 377 -7.35 8.56 17.70
C VAL A 377 -8.60 8.67 16.81
N ILE A 378 -8.53 8.16 15.59
CA ILE A 378 -9.70 7.90 14.74
C ILE A 378 -10.21 6.50 15.02
N ILE A 379 -11.52 6.33 15.16
CA ILE A 379 -12.14 5.01 15.39
C ILE A 379 -12.41 4.35 14.04
N ASP A 380 -11.82 3.19 13.80
CA ASP A 380 -11.98 2.46 12.53
C ASP A 380 -13.15 1.48 12.57
N ARG A 381 -13.32 0.75 13.68
CA ARG A 381 -14.35 -0.30 13.83
C ARG A 381 -14.61 -0.62 15.31
N GLN A 382 -15.64 -1.42 15.52
CA GLN A 382 -15.85 -2.12 16.79
C GLN A 382 -15.63 -3.61 16.56
N GLU A 383 -14.86 -4.24 17.45
CA GLU A 383 -14.57 -5.67 17.40
C GLU A 383 -14.64 -6.25 18.81
N GLY A 384 -15.60 -7.14 19.06
CA GLY A 384 -15.86 -7.68 20.40
C GLY A 384 -16.12 -6.60 21.43
N ASP A 385 -15.34 -6.60 22.48
CA ASP A 385 -15.45 -5.67 23.62
C ASP A 385 -14.60 -4.40 23.45
N TYR A 386 -14.05 -4.15 22.24
CA TYR A 386 -13.21 -2.99 21.96
C TYR A 386 -13.69 -2.18 20.77
N TYR A 387 -13.53 -0.86 20.87
CA TYR A 387 -13.38 0.01 19.71
C TYR A 387 -11.91 -0.03 19.29
N ILE A 388 -11.69 -0.21 18.01
CA ILE A 388 -10.37 -0.25 17.41
C ILE A 388 -10.15 1.05 16.65
N GLY A 389 -9.05 1.71 16.94
CA GLY A 389 -8.70 2.97 16.29
C GLY A 389 -7.22 3.10 16.00
N ARG A 390 -6.85 4.21 15.40
CA ARG A 390 -5.44 4.51 15.04
C ARG A 390 -5.06 5.93 15.42
N THR A 391 -3.78 6.10 15.71
CA THR A 391 -3.16 7.42 15.86
C THR A 391 -2.64 7.93 14.51
N GLN A 392 -2.20 9.19 14.45
CA GLN A 392 -1.49 9.72 13.28
C GLN A 392 -0.21 8.92 12.93
N TYR A 393 0.26 8.08 13.81
CA TYR A 393 1.50 7.30 13.66
C TYR A 393 1.28 5.88 13.13
N CYS A 394 0.05 5.52 12.80
CA CYS A 394 -0.32 4.17 12.36
C CYS A 394 -1.12 4.21 11.07
N SER A 395 -0.66 3.51 10.05
CA SER A 395 -1.36 3.31 8.80
C SER A 395 -2.48 2.28 8.95
N PRO A 396 -3.61 2.42 8.24
CA PRO A 396 -4.64 1.38 8.21
C PRO A 396 -4.07 0.03 7.79
N GLU A 397 -4.61 -1.05 8.36
CA GLU A 397 -4.41 -2.46 7.98
C GLU A 397 -3.02 -3.04 8.23
N VAL A 398 -1.98 -2.23 8.37
CA VAL A 398 -0.58 -2.71 8.40
C VAL A 398 0.21 -2.30 9.65
N ASP A 399 -0.28 -1.33 10.42
CA ASP A 399 0.41 -0.86 11.64
C ASP A 399 -0.43 -1.15 12.89
N PRO A 400 0.17 -1.08 14.08
CA PRO A 400 -0.50 -1.29 15.36
C PRO A 400 -1.74 -0.43 15.58
N GLU A 401 -2.64 -0.94 16.39
CA GLU A 401 -3.94 -0.37 16.69
C GLU A 401 -4.04 0.16 18.12
N VAL A 402 -5.05 0.98 18.36
CA VAL A 402 -5.44 1.45 19.69
C VAL A 402 -6.72 0.75 20.11
N LEU A 403 -6.66 -0.05 21.17
CA LEU A 403 -7.78 -0.79 21.72
C LEU A 403 -8.42 0.02 22.84
N ILE A 404 -9.69 0.41 22.67
CA ILE A 404 -10.46 1.19 23.63
C ILE A 404 -11.64 0.33 24.09
N PRO A 405 -11.71 -0.07 25.37
CA PRO A 405 -12.81 -0.90 25.85
C PRO A 405 -14.18 -0.26 25.61
N VAL A 406 -15.13 -1.05 25.12
CA VAL A 406 -16.54 -0.63 25.04
C VAL A 406 -17.05 -0.46 26.45
N THR A 407 -17.23 0.79 26.84
CA THR A 407 -17.77 1.19 28.13
C THR A 407 -19.17 1.76 27.94
N ASP A 408 -19.71 2.45 28.95
CA ASP A 408 -21.01 3.11 28.87
C ASP A 408 -21.06 4.26 27.83
N ARG A 409 -19.95 4.58 27.22
CA ARG A 409 -19.84 5.61 26.19
C ARG A 409 -19.77 4.99 24.78
N TRP A 410 -20.76 5.33 23.96
CA TRP A 410 -20.73 5.02 22.55
C TRP A 410 -19.73 5.93 21.80
N LEU A 411 -18.91 5.34 20.92
CA LEU A 411 -17.99 6.05 20.02
C LEU A 411 -18.45 5.86 18.57
N GLU A 412 -18.46 6.95 17.82
CA GLU A 412 -18.83 6.93 16.41
C GLU A 412 -17.64 6.51 15.55
N ILE A 413 -17.84 5.52 14.67
CA ILE A 413 -16.84 5.07 13.72
C ILE A 413 -16.55 6.19 12.73
N GLY A 414 -15.25 6.43 12.46
CA GLY A 414 -14.79 7.54 11.60
C GLY A 414 -14.67 8.89 12.31
N GLU A 415 -14.95 8.96 13.63
CA GLU A 415 -14.74 10.17 14.41
C GLU A 415 -13.45 10.12 15.22
N PHE A 416 -12.94 11.32 15.55
CA PHE A 416 -11.72 11.50 16.32
C PHE A 416 -12.03 11.71 17.80
N TYR A 417 -11.23 11.05 18.63
CA TYR A 417 -11.31 11.19 20.09
C TYR A 417 -9.92 11.35 20.69
N ASP A 418 -9.84 12.12 21.77
CA ASP A 418 -8.64 12.15 22.60
C ASP A 418 -8.67 10.94 23.55
N VAL A 419 -7.61 10.15 23.50
CA VAL A 419 -7.47 8.88 24.22
C VAL A 419 -6.24 8.94 25.12
N LEU A 420 -6.42 8.71 26.41
CA LEU A 420 -5.32 8.48 27.34
C LEU A 420 -4.85 7.04 27.18
N ILE A 421 -3.60 6.87 26.78
CA ILE A 421 -2.99 5.53 26.68
C ILE A 421 -2.69 5.02 28.08
N THR A 422 -3.23 3.85 28.41
CA THR A 422 -3.17 3.26 29.75
C THR A 422 -2.23 2.08 29.84
N ASP A 423 -2.01 1.37 28.72
CA ASP A 423 -1.15 0.18 28.66
C ASP A 423 -0.64 -0.03 27.23
N SER A 424 0.36 -0.89 27.06
CA SER A 424 0.94 -1.27 25.78
C SER A 424 1.37 -2.72 25.75
N GLU A 425 1.26 -3.35 24.59
CA GLU A 425 1.87 -4.63 24.25
C GLU A 425 3.01 -4.44 23.23
N GLU A 426 3.48 -5.51 22.62
CA GLU A 426 4.57 -5.48 21.63
C GLU A 426 4.25 -4.60 20.41
N PHE A 427 2.99 -4.52 20.06
CA PHE A 427 2.49 -3.77 18.89
C PHE A 427 1.35 -2.84 19.28
N ASP A 428 0.29 -3.35 19.90
CA ASP A 428 -0.92 -2.58 20.16
C ASP A 428 -0.86 -1.81 21.48
N ILE A 429 -1.62 -0.75 21.57
CA ILE A 429 -1.75 0.08 22.74
C ILE A 429 -3.20 0.12 23.23
N TYR A 430 -3.37 0.25 24.53
CA TYR A 430 -4.68 0.31 25.18
C TYR A 430 -4.95 1.71 25.72
N GLY A 431 -6.18 2.15 25.63
CA GLY A 431 -6.51 3.48 26.12
C GLY A 431 -7.97 3.65 26.52
N ILE A 432 -8.24 4.78 27.13
CA ILE A 432 -9.60 5.23 27.47
C ILE A 432 -9.83 6.63 26.92
N THR A 433 -11.04 6.89 26.43
CA THR A 433 -11.39 8.25 25.98
C THR A 433 -11.43 9.21 27.14
N ILE A 434 -10.86 10.39 26.96
CA ILE A 434 -11.00 11.51 27.88
C ILE A 434 -12.10 12.46 27.42
N LYS A 435 -12.72 13.16 28.37
CA LYS A 435 -13.85 14.05 28.09
C LYS A 435 -13.42 15.31 27.36
#